data_77703cabb84399266cbb87ed42922a40
#
_entry.id   77703cabb84399266cbb87ed42922a40
#
_cell.length_a   1.000
_cell.length_b   1.000
_cell.length_c   1.000
_cell.angle_alpha   90.00
_cell.angle_beta   90.00
_cell.angle_gamma   90.00
#
_symmetry.space_group_name_H-M   'P 1'
#
loop_
_entity.id
_entity.type
_entity.pdbx_description
1 polymer ?
#
loop_
_entity_poly.entity_id
_entity_poly.type
_entity_poly.pdbx_seq_one_letter_code
_entity_poly.pdbx_strand_id
1 'polypeptide(L)'
;MTGKLKKVLLPNLPYLLFAWLFDKLCQAVRLSPGADASEKLLRIAQGFTEAFASLWFSLHPLDLLLGVAGAALVRLAVYLKAKNAKKYRRGVEYGSARWGRPEDIAPYIDPVPDWNIPLTRTESLTMTSRPKDPKTARNKNILVIGGSGSGKTRFFVKPSLLQMHSSYVVTDPKGQILRETGKLLAHGGPKRDENGKPVRDKRGKVVYEPYRIKVLNTINFSKSMKYNPLAYVRSEKDILKLVNVIIANTKGDGEKSSEDFWIKAERLLYCALIGYIWYEAEPEEKNFITLLELINACEAREDDETYKSPVDILFDELAQAQPEHFAVKQYVKFKMAAGKTLKSILVSCGARLSPFDIKELRDIMTEDELELDTMGDRKTALFLIMSDTDTTFNFVIAMLQSQLFNLLCDKADDFYNGRLPVHVRCLLDEFANIGQIPNFDKLIATIRSREISASIILQSQSQLKTIYKDAADTIVGNCDVTLFLGGKEKSTLKEISELLGKETIDSLSQSENRGAQTSHGLSYQKLGKELMTQDEIAVMDGGKCILQLRGVRPFFSDKYDLTKHPRYKYLSDADKKNVFDVERYMKRRPAIVKPDEPFDMYELSAKELEPDNNSTKRKEA
;
A
#
# COMPACT_ATOMS: atom_id res chain seq x y z
N MET A 1 0.44 29.93 43.05
CA MET A 1 -0.62 30.49 42.17
C MET A 1 -0.89 29.50 41.05
N THR A 2 -2.11 28.98 40.98
CA THR A 2 -2.51 27.99 39.96
C THR A 2 -2.43 28.59 38.55
N GLY A 3 -2.04 27.81 37.56
CA GLY A 3 -1.83 28.30 36.18
C GLY A 3 -3.04 28.99 35.52
N LYS A 4 -4.26 28.81 36.07
CA LYS A 4 -5.45 29.54 35.67
C LYS A 4 -5.43 31.02 36.11
N LEU A 5 -4.87 31.31 37.30
CA LEU A 5 -4.79 32.69 37.82
C LEU A 5 -3.78 33.55 37.04
N LYS A 6 -2.64 32.96 36.60
CA LYS A 6 -1.67 33.65 35.73
C LYS A 6 -2.25 34.02 34.37
N LYS A 7 -3.10 33.18 33.78
CA LYS A 7 -3.74 33.45 32.48
C LYS A 7 -4.75 34.57 32.51
N VAL A 8 -5.31 34.89 33.68
CA VAL A 8 -6.27 35.97 33.84
C VAL A 8 -5.59 37.26 34.29
N LEU A 9 -4.64 37.20 35.22
CA LEU A 9 -4.01 38.41 35.80
C LEU A 9 -3.04 39.09 34.84
N LEU A 10 -2.13 38.32 34.19
CA LEU A 10 -1.09 38.90 33.33
C LEU A 10 -1.65 39.76 32.15
N PRO A 11 -2.67 39.34 31.41
CA PRO A 11 -3.22 40.14 30.30
C PRO A 11 -4.00 41.38 30.78
N ASN A 12 -4.42 41.41 32.05
CA ASN A 12 -5.21 42.50 32.61
C ASN A 12 -4.37 43.53 33.39
N LEU A 13 -3.10 43.23 33.65
CA LEU A 13 -2.19 44.13 34.38
C LEU A 13 -2.08 45.55 33.74
N PRO A 14 -1.98 45.70 32.40
CA PRO A 14 -1.96 47.02 31.77
C PRO A 14 -3.21 47.86 32.01
N TYR A 15 -4.35 47.20 32.19
CA TYR A 15 -5.63 47.92 32.40
C TYR A 15 -5.77 48.51 33.82
N LEU A 16 -4.97 48.06 34.79
CA LEU A 16 -4.86 48.71 36.11
C LEU A 16 -4.27 50.10 35.99
N LEU A 17 -3.32 50.30 35.07
CA LEU A 17 -2.78 51.63 34.79
C LEU A 17 -3.90 52.57 34.23
N PHE A 18 -4.73 52.06 33.32
CA PHE A 18 -5.86 52.82 32.80
C PHE A 18 -6.88 53.10 33.89
N ALA A 19 -7.20 52.14 34.76
CA ALA A 19 -8.09 52.34 35.88
C ALA A 19 -7.58 53.48 36.81
N TRP A 20 -6.30 53.45 37.12
CA TRP A 20 -5.67 54.53 37.90
C TRP A 20 -5.71 55.86 37.17
N LEU A 21 -5.41 55.92 35.88
CA LEU A 21 -5.43 57.13 35.08
C LEU A 21 -6.83 57.78 35.06
N PHE A 22 -7.89 56.97 34.78
CA PHE A 22 -9.25 57.44 34.76
C PHE A 22 -9.75 57.82 36.15
N ASP A 23 -9.35 57.13 37.21
CA ASP A 23 -9.62 57.51 38.60
C ASP A 23 -9.01 58.90 38.92
N LYS A 24 -7.75 59.15 38.55
CA LYS A 24 -7.08 60.43 38.70
C LYS A 24 -7.71 61.56 37.88
N LEU A 25 -8.14 61.26 36.63
CA LEU A 25 -8.84 62.22 35.81
C LEU A 25 -10.19 62.60 36.44
N CYS A 26 -10.91 61.66 37.00
CA CYS A 26 -12.17 61.90 37.66
C CYS A 26 -11.97 62.70 38.96
N GLN A 27 -10.94 62.34 39.74
CA GLN A 27 -10.53 63.09 40.92
C GLN A 27 -10.18 64.57 40.58
N ALA A 28 -9.48 64.78 39.46
CA ALA A 28 -9.12 66.14 39.00
C ALA A 28 -10.34 66.94 38.64
N VAL A 29 -11.32 66.35 37.93
CA VAL A 29 -12.59 67.01 37.62
C VAL A 29 -13.38 67.33 38.90
N ARG A 30 -13.41 66.39 39.85
CA ARG A 30 -14.14 66.60 41.12
C ARG A 30 -13.50 67.70 41.98
N LEU A 31 -12.17 67.78 42.05
CA LEU A 31 -11.44 68.80 42.84
C LEU A 31 -11.37 70.18 42.14
N SER A 32 -11.69 70.25 40.85
CA SER A 32 -11.68 71.51 40.11
C SER A 32 -12.73 72.49 40.64
N PRO A 33 -12.37 73.75 40.79
CA PRO A 33 -13.35 74.80 41.26
C PRO A 33 -14.36 75.10 40.16
N GLY A 34 -15.66 75.15 40.54
CA GLY A 34 -16.80 75.45 39.65
C GLY A 34 -18.11 74.95 40.22
N ALA A 35 -19.24 75.64 39.93
CA ALA A 35 -20.57 75.25 40.37
C ALA A 35 -21.15 74.14 39.46
N ASP A 36 -20.85 74.19 38.15
CA ASP A 36 -21.34 73.25 37.15
C ASP A 36 -20.23 72.41 36.55
N ALA A 37 -20.62 71.26 35.94
CA ALA A 37 -19.68 70.31 35.31
C ALA A 37 -18.83 70.95 34.17
N SER A 38 -19.44 71.92 33.44
CA SER A 38 -18.76 72.66 32.38
C SER A 38 -17.67 73.61 32.91
N GLU A 39 -17.94 74.29 34.00
CA GLU A 39 -16.92 75.16 34.67
C GLU A 39 -15.79 74.38 35.28
N LYS A 40 -16.08 73.19 35.88
CA LYS A 40 -15.09 72.26 36.38
C LYS A 40 -14.19 71.73 35.29
N LEU A 41 -14.73 71.44 34.09
CA LEU A 41 -13.97 70.98 32.96
C LEU A 41 -13.03 72.07 32.39
N LEU A 42 -13.52 73.34 32.34
CA LEU A 42 -12.69 74.47 31.90
C LEU A 42 -11.54 74.79 32.86
N ARG A 43 -11.69 74.53 34.18
CA ARG A 43 -10.67 74.74 35.19
C ARG A 43 -9.94 73.47 35.65
N ILE A 44 -10.01 72.39 34.82
CA ILE A 44 -9.48 71.08 35.16
C ILE A 44 -7.94 71.08 35.48
N ALA A 45 -7.20 72.03 34.90
CA ALA A 45 -5.77 72.22 35.17
C ALA A 45 -5.46 72.48 36.64
N GLN A 46 -6.31 73.15 37.40
CA GLN A 46 -6.17 73.39 38.83
C GLN A 46 -6.43 72.08 39.62
N GLY A 47 -7.43 71.31 39.24
CA GLY A 47 -7.72 70.03 39.86
C GLY A 47 -6.67 68.98 39.56
N PHE A 48 -5.95 69.04 38.41
CA PHE A 48 -4.83 68.13 38.09
C PHE A 48 -3.70 68.26 39.10
N THR A 49 -3.25 69.43 39.50
CA THR A 49 -2.19 69.61 40.46
C THR A 49 -2.51 68.97 41.81
N GLU A 50 -3.78 69.10 42.27
CA GLU A 50 -4.21 68.49 43.53
C GLU A 50 -4.40 66.96 43.39
N ALA A 51 -5.01 66.51 42.32
CA ALA A 51 -5.24 65.05 42.11
C ALA A 51 -3.96 64.24 41.95
N PHE A 52 -2.94 64.83 41.30
CA PHE A 52 -1.64 64.17 41.08
C PHE A 52 -0.58 64.47 42.15
N ALA A 53 -0.93 65.30 43.19
CA ALA A 53 -0.10 65.45 44.36
C ALA A 53 0.13 64.15 45.14
N SER A 54 -0.77 63.18 44.98
CA SER A 54 -0.64 61.81 45.47
C SER A 54 -0.75 60.83 44.33
N LEU A 55 0.13 59.82 44.28
CA LEU A 55 0.11 58.74 43.28
C LEU A 55 -0.86 57.60 43.64
N TRP A 56 -1.47 57.63 44.83
CA TRP A 56 -2.45 56.64 45.25
C TRP A 56 -3.81 56.86 44.61
N PHE A 57 -4.58 55.78 44.44
CA PHE A 57 -5.98 55.88 43.98
C PHE A 57 -6.81 56.80 44.90
N SER A 58 -7.77 57.51 44.29
CA SER A 58 -8.78 58.21 45.06
C SER A 58 -9.68 57.18 45.74
N LEU A 59 -9.87 57.29 47.04
CA LEU A 59 -10.83 56.43 47.76
C LEU A 59 -12.29 56.86 47.64
N HIS A 60 -12.56 57.86 46.82
CA HIS A 60 -13.93 58.36 46.61
C HIS A 60 -14.67 57.36 45.67
N PRO A 61 -15.89 56.90 46.06
CA PRO A 61 -16.62 55.88 45.31
C PRO A 61 -16.88 56.20 43.83
N LEU A 62 -17.17 57.44 43.49
CA LEU A 62 -17.39 57.85 42.10
C LEU A 62 -16.12 57.84 41.27
N ASP A 63 -14.99 58.26 41.82
CA ASP A 63 -13.71 58.23 41.09
C ASP A 63 -13.28 56.81 40.77
N LEU A 64 -13.39 55.91 41.75
CA LEU A 64 -13.09 54.47 41.58
C LEU A 64 -14.04 53.83 40.55
N LEU A 65 -15.34 54.13 40.62
CA LEU A 65 -16.33 53.57 39.69
C LEU A 65 -16.03 54.01 38.26
N LEU A 66 -15.73 55.29 38.04
CA LEU A 66 -15.39 55.81 36.73
C LEU A 66 -14.00 55.34 36.25
N GLY A 67 -13.07 55.16 37.16
CA GLY A 67 -11.77 54.56 36.90
C GLY A 67 -11.88 53.12 36.34
N VAL A 68 -12.68 52.30 37.01
CA VAL A 68 -12.95 50.91 36.56
C VAL A 68 -13.75 50.90 35.27
N ALA A 69 -14.77 51.75 35.13
CA ALA A 69 -15.57 51.84 33.91
C ALA A 69 -14.73 52.27 32.69
N GLY A 70 -13.86 53.29 32.86
CA GLY A 70 -12.93 53.72 31.83
C GLY A 70 -11.96 52.61 31.39
N ALA A 71 -11.39 51.92 32.35
CA ALA A 71 -10.51 50.77 32.06
C ALA A 71 -11.26 49.63 31.33
N ALA A 72 -12.51 49.36 31.74
CA ALA A 72 -13.36 48.37 31.09
C ALA A 72 -13.70 48.74 29.63
N LEU A 73 -13.99 50.05 29.37
CA LEU A 73 -14.19 50.54 28.01
C LEU A 73 -12.94 50.41 27.13
N VAL A 74 -11.77 50.78 27.65
CA VAL A 74 -10.50 50.58 26.93
C VAL A 74 -10.27 49.09 26.62
N ARG A 75 -10.52 48.22 27.60
CA ARG A 75 -10.39 46.77 27.41
C ARG A 75 -11.39 46.27 26.35
N LEU A 76 -12.64 46.74 26.38
CA LEU A 76 -13.66 46.40 25.40
C LEU A 76 -13.24 46.84 23.98
N ALA A 77 -12.74 48.09 23.87
CA ALA A 77 -12.26 48.61 22.59
C ALA A 77 -11.09 47.80 22.04
N VAL A 78 -10.12 47.44 22.89
CA VAL A 78 -8.99 46.58 22.50
C VAL A 78 -9.48 45.17 22.12
N TYR A 79 -10.44 44.62 22.86
CA TYR A 79 -11.03 43.31 22.55
C TYR A 79 -11.79 43.35 21.20
N LEU A 80 -12.60 44.35 20.94
CA LEU A 80 -13.31 44.51 19.68
C LEU A 80 -12.35 44.69 18.50
N LYS A 81 -11.32 45.53 18.68
CA LYS A 81 -10.26 45.69 17.67
C LYS A 81 -9.53 44.39 17.40
N ALA A 82 -9.19 43.62 18.43
CA ALA A 82 -8.55 42.30 18.28
C ALA A 82 -9.47 41.26 17.62
N LYS A 83 -10.78 41.26 17.96
CA LYS A 83 -11.77 40.35 17.35
C LYS A 83 -11.99 40.67 15.88
N ASN A 84 -12.00 41.96 15.52
CA ASN A 84 -12.20 42.43 14.15
C ASN A 84 -10.88 42.55 13.35
N ALA A 85 -9.74 42.22 13.94
CA ALA A 85 -8.44 42.27 13.26
C ALA A 85 -8.44 41.24 12.13
N LYS A 86 -8.21 41.69 10.91
CA LYS A 86 -8.03 40.81 9.77
C LYS A 86 -6.81 39.92 10.02
N LYS A 87 -7.00 38.59 9.99
CA LYS A 87 -5.92 37.64 10.11
C LYS A 87 -5.15 37.55 8.78
N TYR A 88 -4.09 38.29 8.66
CA TYR A 88 -3.20 38.22 7.51
C TYR A 88 -2.27 36.98 7.66
N ARG A 89 -2.32 36.07 6.68
CA ARG A 89 -1.38 34.94 6.58
C ARG A 89 -0.17 35.37 5.76
N ARG A 90 0.74 36.11 6.35
CA ARG A 90 1.93 36.62 5.65
C ARG A 90 2.83 35.48 5.18
N GLY A 91 3.17 35.48 3.87
CA GLY A 91 4.04 34.50 3.24
C GLY A 91 3.39 33.15 2.93
N VAL A 92 2.09 32.99 3.20
CA VAL A 92 1.31 31.76 2.93
C VAL A 92 -0.11 32.08 2.43
N GLU A 93 -0.28 33.23 1.81
CA GLU A 93 -1.58 33.74 1.37
C GLU A 93 -2.23 32.84 0.31
N TYR A 94 -1.44 32.32 -0.62
CA TYR A 94 -1.87 31.48 -1.74
C TYR A 94 -1.52 30.01 -1.56
N GLY A 95 -0.63 29.66 -0.63
CA GLY A 95 -0.24 28.31 -0.32
C GLY A 95 0.94 28.23 0.64
N SER A 96 1.01 27.12 1.37
CA SER A 96 2.06 26.88 2.36
C SER A 96 2.92 25.66 2.01
N ALA A 97 2.87 25.22 0.75
CA ALA A 97 3.68 24.08 0.31
C ALA A 97 5.17 24.41 0.47
N ARG A 98 5.92 23.40 0.85
CA ARG A 98 7.39 23.44 0.94
C ARG A 98 7.94 22.03 0.86
N TRP A 99 9.15 21.88 0.48
CA TRP A 99 9.86 20.62 0.57
C TRP A 99 10.11 20.21 2.03
N GLY A 100 10.05 18.91 2.26
CA GLY A 100 10.30 18.28 3.56
C GLY A 100 11.75 18.44 3.98
N ARG A 101 11.97 18.40 5.30
CA ARG A 101 13.28 18.44 5.94
C ARG A 101 13.51 17.12 6.69
N PRO A 102 14.76 16.79 7.07
CA PRO A 102 15.05 15.58 7.84
C PRO A 102 14.23 15.45 9.13
N GLU A 103 13.87 16.57 9.77
CA GLU A 103 13.05 16.57 10.98
C GLU A 103 11.60 16.13 10.72
N ASP A 104 11.09 16.40 9.52
CA ASP A 104 9.72 16.04 9.15
C ASP A 104 9.55 14.51 9.01
N ILE A 105 10.59 13.78 8.58
CA ILE A 105 10.56 12.32 8.38
C ILE A 105 11.10 11.53 9.58
N ALA A 106 11.95 12.13 10.43
CA ALA A 106 12.58 11.45 11.55
C ALA A 106 11.64 10.63 12.45
N PRO A 107 10.40 11.10 12.76
CA PRO A 107 9.45 10.31 13.57
C PRO A 107 8.97 9.01 12.93
N TYR A 108 9.20 8.84 11.63
CA TYR A 108 8.73 7.69 10.84
C TYR A 108 9.85 6.69 10.50
N ILE A 109 11.07 6.95 10.97
CA ILE A 109 12.25 6.10 10.74
C ILE A 109 12.50 5.26 11.99
N ASP A 110 12.76 3.96 11.80
CA ASP A 110 13.16 3.07 12.88
C ASP A 110 14.68 3.25 13.16
N PRO A 111 15.10 3.27 14.43
CA PRO A 111 16.51 3.32 14.79
C PRO A 111 17.33 2.13 14.25
N VAL A 112 16.69 0.98 14.04
CA VAL A 112 17.32 -0.20 13.44
C VAL A 112 17.22 -0.10 11.92
N PRO A 113 18.31 0.10 11.17
CA PRO A 113 18.25 0.33 9.72
C PRO A 113 17.54 -0.79 8.95
N ASP A 114 17.76 -2.05 9.36
CA ASP A 114 17.11 -3.22 8.72
C ASP A 114 15.59 -3.26 8.93
N TRP A 115 15.04 -2.50 9.91
CA TRP A 115 13.60 -2.48 10.23
C TRP A 115 12.86 -1.33 9.55
N ASN A 116 13.40 -0.87 8.42
CA ASN A 116 12.83 0.19 7.60
C ASN A 116 12.59 -0.28 6.17
N ILE A 117 11.65 0.37 5.50
CA ILE A 117 11.47 0.31 4.06
C ILE A 117 12.27 1.47 3.47
N PRO A 118 13.34 1.24 2.70
CA PRO A 118 14.05 2.29 1.99
C PRO A 118 13.15 2.89 0.91
N LEU A 119 12.95 4.20 0.95
CA LEU A 119 12.12 4.92 -0.04
C LEU A 119 13.00 5.75 -0.98
N THR A 120 13.95 6.47 -0.41
CA THR A 120 14.90 7.30 -1.15
C THR A 120 16.28 7.15 -0.51
N ARG A 121 17.24 7.97 -0.90
CA ARG A 121 18.57 7.94 -0.31
C ARG A 121 18.58 8.30 1.20
N THR A 122 17.67 9.15 1.63
CA THR A 122 17.63 9.71 2.99
C THR A 122 16.34 9.37 3.74
N GLU A 123 15.25 9.14 3.05
CA GLU A 123 13.96 8.88 3.64
C GLU A 123 13.65 7.37 3.65
N SER A 124 13.14 6.92 4.78
CA SER A 124 12.71 5.54 5.00
C SER A 124 11.44 5.49 5.85
N LEU A 125 10.72 4.39 5.80
CA LEU A 125 9.51 4.17 6.61
C LEU A 125 9.71 2.95 7.52
N THR A 126 9.53 3.13 8.83
CA THR A 126 9.60 2.03 9.80
C THR A 126 8.62 0.90 9.51
N MET A 127 9.03 -0.35 9.75
CA MET A 127 8.13 -1.52 9.73
C MET A 127 7.24 -1.62 10.97
N THR A 128 7.51 -0.85 12.02
CA THR A 128 6.70 -0.85 13.25
C THR A 128 5.27 -0.41 12.94
N SER A 129 4.31 -1.31 13.12
CA SER A 129 2.89 -1.06 12.82
C SER A 129 2.18 -0.30 13.94
N ARG A 130 2.69 -0.38 15.18
CA ARG A 130 2.16 0.32 16.37
C ARG A 130 3.26 1.15 17.04
N PRO A 131 3.58 2.33 16.51
CA PRO A 131 4.55 3.22 17.14
C PRO A 131 4.03 3.74 18.48
N LYS A 132 4.95 4.20 19.35
CA LYS A 132 4.60 4.78 20.66
C LYS A 132 3.66 5.98 20.55
N ASP A 133 3.85 6.82 19.52
CA ASP A 133 2.90 7.89 19.17
C ASP A 133 1.99 7.40 18.02
N PRO A 134 0.69 7.17 18.29
CA PRO A 134 -0.26 6.74 17.25
C PRO A 134 -0.39 7.70 16.06
N LYS A 135 -0.03 8.97 16.22
CA LYS A 135 -0.04 9.97 15.14
C LYS A 135 0.97 9.66 14.05
N THR A 136 2.04 8.94 14.37
CA THR A 136 3.08 8.53 13.43
C THR A 136 2.78 7.19 12.75
N ALA A 137 1.69 6.50 13.13
CA ALA A 137 1.30 5.24 12.53
C ALA A 137 0.93 5.44 11.04
N ARG A 138 1.64 4.72 10.16
CA ARG A 138 1.37 4.69 8.71
C ARG A 138 1.15 3.26 8.25
N ASN A 139 0.32 3.07 7.23
CA ASN A 139 0.27 1.78 6.56
C ASN A 139 1.58 1.58 5.75
N LYS A 140 1.80 0.35 5.33
CA LYS A 140 3.00 0.00 4.55
C LYS A 140 2.67 -0.22 3.07
N ASN A 141 1.45 0.21 2.66
CA ASN A 141 1.07 0.21 1.25
C ASN A 141 1.76 1.39 0.56
N ILE A 142 2.39 1.11 -0.55
CA ILE A 142 3.23 2.05 -1.27
C ILE A 142 2.84 2.05 -2.75
N LEU A 143 2.58 3.22 -3.29
CA LEU A 143 2.43 3.42 -4.72
C LEU A 143 3.77 3.90 -5.30
N VAL A 144 4.36 3.12 -6.20
CA VAL A 144 5.59 3.48 -6.90
C VAL A 144 5.26 3.73 -8.36
N ILE A 145 5.53 4.92 -8.84
CA ILE A 145 5.26 5.31 -10.22
C ILE A 145 6.58 5.66 -10.91
N GLY A 146 6.82 5.07 -12.06
CA GLY A 146 8.00 5.39 -12.84
C GLY A 146 7.95 4.82 -14.25
N GLY A 147 8.21 5.63 -15.24
CA GLY A 147 8.24 5.22 -16.65
C GLY A 147 9.23 4.07 -16.91
N SER A 148 9.22 3.54 -18.13
CA SER A 148 10.20 2.54 -18.54
C SER A 148 11.63 3.09 -18.37
N GLY A 149 12.53 2.29 -17.81
CA GLY A 149 13.91 2.70 -17.53
C GLY A 149 14.09 3.63 -16.32
N SER A 150 13.04 4.02 -15.59
CA SER A 150 13.17 4.87 -14.40
C SER A 150 13.86 4.18 -13.21
N GLY A 151 14.06 2.86 -13.30
CA GLY A 151 14.80 2.06 -12.31
C GLY A 151 13.94 1.59 -11.13
N LYS A 152 12.63 1.39 -11.30
CA LYS A 152 11.70 0.87 -10.27
C LYS A 152 12.28 -0.33 -9.52
N THR A 153 12.71 -1.33 -10.24
CA THR A 153 13.29 -2.55 -9.67
C THR A 153 14.60 -2.28 -8.92
N ARG A 154 15.50 -1.46 -9.51
CA ARG A 154 16.81 -1.13 -8.94
C ARG A 154 16.73 -0.26 -7.68
N PHE A 155 15.88 0.78 -7.72
CA PHE A 155 15.84 1.80 -6.65
C PHE A 155 14.82 1.51 -5.56
N PHE A 156 13.87 0.58 -5.79
CA PHE A 156 12.84 0.27 -4.80
C PHE A 156 12.71 -1.23 -4.50
N VAL A 157 12.53 -2.11 -5.51
CA VAL A 157 12.27 -3.54 -5.26
C VAL A 157 13.47 -4.23 -4.61
N LYS A 158 14.65 -4.12 -5.22
CA LYS A 158 15.87 -4.75 -4.68
C LYS A 158 16.24 -4.22 -3.30
N PRO A 159 16.28 -2.90 -3.03
CA PRO A 159 16.51 -2.39 -1.67
C PRO A 159 15.52 -2.93 -0.64
N SER A 160 14.23 -3.06 -1.01
CA SER A 160 13.21 -3.62 -0.13
C SER A 160 13.48 -5.09 0.22
N LEU A 161 13.91 -5.92 -0.75
CA LEU A 161 14.26 -7.33 -0.53
C LEU A 161 15.51 -7.48 0.33
N LEU A 162 16.49 -6.59 0.17
CA LEU A 162 17.74 -6.61 0.94
C LEU A 162 17.52 -6.35 2.43
N GLN A 163 16.41 -5.77 2.85
CA GLN A 163 16.09 -5.58 4.28
C GLN A 163 15.80 -6.88 5.02
N MET A 164 15.22 -7.88 4.36
CA MET A 164 15.02 -9.24 4.90
C MET A 164 14.21 -9.29 6.21
N HIS A 165 13.31 -8.31 6.43
CA HIS A 165 12.50 -8.22 7.66
C HIS A 165 11.15 -8.95 7.56
N SER A 166 10.66 -9.25 6.36
CA SER A 166 9.30 -9.76 6.09
C SER A 166 9.35 -11.01 5.22
N SER A 167 8.25 -11.74 5.11
CA SER A 167 8.00 -12.58 3.95
C SER A 167 7.71 -11.72 2.74
N TYR A 168 8.07 -12.18 1.55
CA TYR A 168 7.92 -11.40 0.32
C TYR A 168 7.14 -12.19 -0.74
N VAL A 169 6.20 -11.50 -1.39
CA VAL A 169 5.59 -11.94 -2.65
C VAL A 169 6.02 -10.96 -3.72
N VAL A 170 6.72 -11.44 -4.73
CA VAL A 170 7.35 -10.58 -5.73
C VAL A 170 6.86 -10.97 -7.11
N THR A 171 6.19 -10.07 -7.81
CA THR A 171 6.04 -10.25 -9.25
C THR A 171 7.34 -9.88 -9.95
N ASP A 172 7.84 -10.77 -10.78
CA ASP A 172 9.16 -10.69 -11.40
C ASP A 172 9.03 -10.79 -12.92
N PRO A 173 8.83 -9.68 -13.61
CA PRO A 173 8.88 -9.66 -15.07
C PRO A 173 10.23 -10.17 -15.55
N LYS A 174 10.27 -11.29 -16.29
CA LYS A 174 11.48 -11.95 -16.84
C LYS A 174 12.28 -12.84 -15.88
N GLY A 175 11.95 -12.97 -14.60
CA GLY A 175 12.70 -13.77 -13.64
C GLY A 175 14.06 -13.20 -13.24
N GLN A 176 14.29 -11.91 -13.49
CA GLN A 176 15.57 -11.26 -13.22
C GLN A 176 15.77 -11.00 -11.74
N ILE A 177 14.70 -10.60 -11.02
CA ILE A 177 14.78 -10.30 -9.58
C ILE A 177 15.19 -11.54 -8.80
N LEU A 178 14.57 -12.69 -9.09
CA LEU A 178 14.93 -13.98 -8.48
C LEU A 178 16.39 -14.35 -8.76
N ARG A 179 16.85 -14.25 -10.01
CA ARG A 179 18.24 -14.56 -10.37
C ARG A 179 19.26 -13.72 -9.61
N GLU A 180 18.92 -12.45 -9.34
CA GLU A 180 19.82 -11.48 -8.73
C GLU A 180 19.80 -11.51 -7.21
N THR A 181 18.66 -11.85 -6.59
CA THR A 181 18.46 -11.77 -5.13
C THR A 181 18.27 -13.13 -4.46
N GLY A 182 17.89 -14.16 -5.20
CA GLY A 182 17.49 -15.46 -4.66
C GLY A 182 18.56 -16.14 -3.81
N LYS A 183 19.85 -16.05 -4.21
CA LYS A 183 20.96 -16.64 -3.43
C LYS A 183 21.13 -15.96 -2.06
N LEU A 184 20.98 -14.66 -2.01
CA LEU A 184 21.01 -13.91 -0.76
C LEU A 184 19.84 -14.32 0.16
N LEU A 185 18.63 -14.39 -0.38
CA LEU A 185 17.45 -14.79 0.39
C LEU A 185 17.53 -16.25 0.86
N ALA A 186 18.04 -17.16 0.03
CA ALA A 186 18.27 -18.55 0.42
C ALA A 186 19.34 -18.70 1.52
N HIS A 187 20.33 -17.80 1.58
CA HIS A 187 21.27 -17.72 2.71
C HIS A 187 20.62 -17.13 3.97
N GLY A 188 19.74 -16.19 3.79
CA GLY A 188 18.98 -15.52 4.85
C GLY A 188 19.67 -14.36 5.52
N GLY A 189 18.92 -13.71 6.37
CA GLY A 189 19.38 -12.63 7.25
C GLY A 189 19.77 -13.13 8.64
N PRO A 190 20.45 -12.32 9.45
CA PRO A 190 20.70 -12.65 10.84
C PRO A 190 19.40 -12.83 11.61
N LYS A 191 19.24 -13.98 12.28
CA LYS A 191 18.14 -14.19 13.22
C LYS A 191 18.28 -13.20 14.36
N ARG A 192 17.18 -12.53 14.72
CA ARG A 192 17.16 -11.53 15.78
C ARG A 192 16.32 -12.03 16.96
N ASP A 193 16.70 -11.65 18.15
CA ASP A 193 15.91 -11.87 19.38
C ASP A 193 14.78 -10.83 19.52
N GLU A 194 13.99 -10.92 20.58
CA GLU A 194 12.89 -9.99 20.90
C GLU A 194 13.35 -8.53 21.06
N ASN A 195 14.64 -8.34 21.37
CA ASN A 195 15.25 -7.02 21.50
C ASN A 195 15.91 -6.52 20.19
N GLY A 196 15.73 -7.26 19.08
CA GLY A 196 16.30 -6.91 17.78
C GLY A 196 17.80 -7.18 17.64
N LYS A 197 18.46 -7.83 18.62
CA LYS A 197 19.88 -8.18 18.56
C LYS A 197 20.09 -9.48 17.80
N PRO A 198 21.19 -9.63 17.01
CA PRO A 198 21.51 -10.87 16.34
C PRO A 198 21.73 -12.03 17.33
N VAL A 199 20.99 -13.12 17.14
CA VAL A 199 21.17 -14.36 17.89
C VAL A 199 22.50 -14.99 17.51
N ARG A 200 23.25 -15.46 18.50
CA ARG A 200 24.54 -16.14 18.31
C ARG A 200 24.44 -17.60 18.77
N ASP A 201 25.12 -18.48 18.05
CA ASP A 201 25.24 -19.88 18.43
C ASP A 201 26.19 -20.08 19.63
N LYS A 202 26.32 -21.32 20.11
CA LYS A 202 27.22 -21.68 21.22
C LYS A 202 28.69 -21.35 20.93
N ARG A 203 29.07 -21.10 19.66
CA ARG A 203 30.42 -20.73 19.19
C ARG A 203 30.55 -19.23 18.97
N GLY A 204 29.55 -18.41 19.35
CA GLY A 204 29.54 -16.95 19.18
C GLY A 204 29.27 -16.47 17.74
N LYS A 205 28.99 -17.37 16.78
CA LYS A 205 28.68 -17.01 15.40
C LYS A 205 27.23 -16.60 15.28
N VAL A 206 26.95 -15.60 14.42
CA VAL A 206 25.58 -15.14 14.12
C VAL A 206 24.81 -16.28 13.43
N VAL A 207 23.62 -16.57 13.95
CA VAL A 207 22.69 -17.52 13.34
C VAL A 207 21.95 -16.82 12.22
N TYR A 208 21.92 -17.42 11.04
CA TYR A 208 21.18 -16.94 9.88
C TYR A 208 19.85 -17.69 9.74
N GLU A 209 18.81 -17.00 9.33
CA GLU A 209 17.48 -17.56 9.08
C GLU A 209 17.20 -17.52 7.57
N PRO A 210 17.33 -18.66 6.86
CA PRO A 210 17.12 -18.72 5.42
C PRO A 210 15.64 -18.53 5.08
N TYR A 211 15.38 -17.90 3.92
CA TYR A 211 14.05 -17.87 3.32
C TYR A 211 13.75 -19.19 2.62
N ARG A 212 12.52 -19.64 2.73
CA ARG A 212 11.99 -20.62 1.78
C ARG A 212 11.73 -19.90 0.46
N ILE A 213 12.38 -20.32 -0.59
CA ILE A 213 12.15 -19.78 -1.93
C ILE A 213 11.07 -20.62 -2.60
N LYS A 214 9.98 -19.95 -3.02
CA LYS A 214 8.90 -20.52 -3.80
C LYS A 214 8.83 -19.82 -5.14
N VAL A 215 8.55 -20.55 -6.22
CA VAL A 215 8.58 -20.00 -7.58
C VAL A 215 7.37 -20.50 -8.37
N LEU A 216 6.54 -19.59 -8.86
CA LEU A 216 5.59 -19.85 -9.93
C LEU A 216 6.09 -19.15 -11.19
N ASN A 217 6.30 -19.89 -12.27
CA ASN A 217 6.87 -19.36 -13.51
C ASN A 217 5.94 -19.65 -14.68
N THR A 218 5.28 -18.61 -15.18
CA THR A 218 4.36 -18.70 -16.33
C THR A 218 5.05 -18.45 -17.69
N ILE A 219 6.35 -18.11 -17.68
CA ILE A 219 7.16 -18.00 -18.91
C ILE A 219 7.75 -19.36 -19.29
N ASN A 220 8.24 -20.09 -18.29
CA ASN A 220 8.83 -21.40 -18.47
C ASN A 220 8.36 -22.33 -17.36
N PHE A 221 7.34 -23.12 -17.66
CA PHE A 221 6.69 -24.02 -16.72
C PHE A 221 7.63 -25.09 -16.15
N SER A 222 8.66 -25.51 -16.88
CA SER A 222 9.65 -26.48 -16.39
C SER A 222 10.49 -25.95 -15.21
N LYS A 223 10.49 -24.64 -14.99
CA LYS A 223 11.15 -23.95 -13.87
C LYS A 223 10.15 -23.43 -12.84
N SER A 224 8.94 -23.96 -12.85
CA SER A 224 7.87 -23.63 -11.90
C SER A 224 7.71 -24.72 -10.86
N MET A 225 7.33 -24.33 -9.65
CA MET A 225 6.72 -25.24 -8.67
C MET A 225 5.25 -25.42 -9.00
N LYS A 226 4.66 -26.52 -8.52
CA LYS A 226 3.26 -26.83 -8.71
C LYS A 226 2.37 -25.93 -7.86
N TYR A 227 1.25 -25.52 -8.44
CA TYR A 227 0.24 -24.70 -7.81
C TYR A 227 -1.14 -25.24 -8.13
N ASN A 228 -1.82 -25.82 -7.16
CA ASN A 228 -3.19 -26.29 -7.29
C ASN A 228 -4.15 -25.34 -6.59
N PRO A 229 -4.96 -24.55 -7.35
CA PRO A 229 -5.91 -23.64 -6.73
C PRO A 229 -6.97 -24.33 -5.85
N LEU A 230 -7.33 -25.60 -6.15
CA LEU A 230 -8.33 -26.32 -5.37
C LEU A 230 -7.81 -26.74 -3.98
N ALA A 231 -6.47 -26.86 -3.81
CA ALA A 231 -5.87 -27.12 -2.50
C ALA A 231 -6.16 -26.02 -1.45
N TYR A 232 -6.54 -24.83 -1.91
CA TYR A 232 -6.84 -23.67 -1.06
C TYR A 232 -8.34 -23.39 -0.87
N VAL A 233 -9.20 -24.25 -1.39
CA VAL A 233 -10.64 -24.17 -1.18
C VAL A 233 -10.97 -24.82 0.17
N ARG A 234 -11.52 -24.04 1.10
CA ARG A 234 -11.88 -24.46 2.46
C ARG A 234 -13.37 -24.37 2.72
N SER A 235 -14.10 -23.71 1.85
CA SER A 235 -15.54 -23.46 1.96
C SER A 235 -16.19 -23.20 0.62
N GLU A 236 -17.51 -23.31 0.54
CA GLU A 236 -18.30 -22.93 -0.63
C GLU A 236 -18.06 -21.46 -1.03
N LYS A 237 -17.76 -20.58 -0.05
CA LYS A 237 -17.42 -19.18 -0.32
C LYS A 237 -16.13 -19.06 -1.14
N ASP A 238 -15.17 -19.95 -0.91
CA ASP A 238 -13.89 -19.92 -1.63
C ASP A 238 -14.07 -20.43 -3.06
N ILE A 239 -15.00 -21.38 -3.28
CA ILE A 239 -15.42 -21.79 -4.64
C ILE A 239 -15.94 -20.57 -5.40
N LEU A 240 -16.87 -19.80 -4.80
CA LEU A 240 -17.42 -18.60 -5.42
C LEU A 240 -16.33 -17.53 -5.71
N LYS A 241 -15.38 -17.33 -4.78
CA LYS A 241 -14.25 -16.41 -4.99
C LYS A 241 -13.38 -16.87 -6.16
N LEU A 242 -13.01 -18.15 -6.21
CA LEU A 242 -12.18 -18.74 -7.25
C LEU A 242 -12.83 -18.58 -8.63
N VAL A 243 -14.12 -18.94 -8.77
CA VAL A 243 -14.88 -18.79 -10.00
C VAL A 243 -14.96 -17.33 -10.46
N ASN A 244 -15.15 -16.39 -9.51
CA ASN A 244 -15.17 -14.97 -9.85
C ASN A 244 -13.83 -14.48 -10.41
N VAL A 245 -12.71 -14.96 -9.90
CA VAL A 245 -11.37 -14.60 -10.40
C VAL A 245 -11.13 -15.16 -11.80
N ILE A 246 -11.50 -16.42 -12.02
CA ILE A 246 -11.41 -17.06 -13.35
C ILE A 246 -12.18 -16.23 -14.36
N ILE A 247 -13.47 -15.98 -14.10
CA ILE A 247 -14.34 -15.22 -15.02
C ILE A 247 -13.81 -13.79 -15.25
N ALA A 248 -13.32 -13.11 -14.21
CA ALA A 248 -12.84 -11.74 -14.34
C ALA A 248 -11.61 -11.61 -15.26
N ASN A 249 -10.74 -12.65 -15.29
CA ASN A 249 -9.45 -12.60 -15.97
C ASN A 249 -9.37 -13.42 -17.26
N THR A 250 -10.44 -14.12 -17.65
CA THR A 250 -10.52 -14.89 -18.90
C THR A 250 -11.56 -14.32 -19.88
N LYS A 251 -11.92 -13.04 -19.71
CA LYS A 251 -12.80 -12.35 -20.67
C LYS A 251 -12.05 -12.07 -21.96
N GLY A 252 -12.71 -12.33 -23.10
CA GLY A 252 -12.19 -11.93 -24.41
C GLY A 252 -12.20 -10.40 -24.59
N ASP A 253 -11.32 -9.89 -25.44
CA ASP A 253 -11.30 -8.48 -25.82
C ASP A 253 -12.62 -8.14 -26.56
N GLY A 254 -13.45 -7.31 -25.96
CA GLY A 254 -14.69 -6.81 -26.58
C GLY A 254 -15.99 -7.27 -25.95
N GLU A 255 -15.98 -8.12 -24.92
CA GLU A 255 -17.19 -8.48 -24.16
C GLU A 255 -17.80 -7.24 -23.47
N LYS A 256 -18.92 -6.74 -24.03
CA LYS A 256 -19.69 -5.62 -23.45
C LYS A 256 -20.60 -6.13 -22.32
N SER A 257 -20.97 -5.24 -21.43
CA SER A 257 -21.82 -5.47 -20.25
C SER A 257 -23.25 -6.04 -20.51
N SER A 258 -23.64 -6.27 -21.77
CA SER A 258 -24.92 -6.88 -22.12
C SER A 258 -24.97 -8.41 -21.95
N GLU A 259 -23.85 -9.03 -21.55
CA GLU A 259 -23.70 -10.50 -21.44
C GLU A 259 -23.85 -11.01 -20.00
N ASP A 260 -24.56 -10.30 -19.15
CA ASP A 260 -24.75 -10.66 -17.72
C ASP A 260 -25.40 -12.07 -17.55
N PHE A 261 -26.27 -12.49 -18.48
CA PHE A 261 -26.87 -13.81 -18.45
C PHE A 261 -25.84 -14.93 -18.65
N TRP A 262 -24.97 -14.82 -19.67
CA TRP A 262 -23.97 -15.83 -20.00
C TRP A 262 -22.97 -16.01 -18.85
N ILE A 263 -22.45 -14.93 -18.33
CA ILE A 263 -21.52 -14.92 -17.19
C ILE A 263 -22.17 -15.56 -15.94
N LYS A 264 -23.47 -15.29 -15.70
CA LYS A 264 -24.19 -15.91 -14.57
C LYS A 264 -24.36 -17.40 -14.77
N ALA A 265 -24.65 -17.84 -15.97
CA ALA A 265 -24.83 -19.26 -16.30
C ALA A 265 -23.50 -20.03 -16.25
N GLU A 266 -22.40 -19.47 -16.81
CA GLU A 266 -21.04 -20.01 -16.67
C GLU A 266 -20.65 -20.18 -15.22
N ARG A 267 -20.93 -19.14 -14.38
CA ARG A 267 -20.65 -19.20 -12.94
C ARG A 267 -21.36 -20.36 -12.26
N LEU A 268 -22.62 -20.62 -12.61
CA LEU A 268 -23.37 -21.74 -12.05
C LEU A 268 -22.70 -23.07 -12.40
N LEU A 269 -22.29 -23.27 -13.66
CA LEU A 269 -21.60 -24.48 -14.08
C LEU A 269 -20.27 -24.67 -13.36
N TYR A 270 -19.39 -23.65 -13.35
CA TYR A 270 -18.11 -23.74 -12.64
C TYR A 270 -18.30 -24.01 -11.14
N CYS A 271 -19.27 -23.36 -10.49
CA CYS A 271 -19.57 -23.62 -9.09
C CYS A 271 -20.08 -25.04 -8.85
N ALA A 272 -20.87 -25.58 -9.77
CA ALA A 272 -21.34 -26.96 -9.69
C ALA A 272 -20.19 -27.96 -9.82
N LEU A 273 -19.36 -27.83 -10.86
CA LEU A 273 -18.27 -28.78 -11.13
C LEU A 273 -17.16 -28.69 -10.06
N ILE A 274 -16.72 -27.48 -9.70
CA ILE A 274 -15.70 -27.31 -8.64
C ILE A 274 -16.27 -27.77 -7.28
N GLY A 275 -17.57 -27.52 -7.02
CA GLY A 275 -18.23 -28.00 -5.81
C GLY A 275 -18.28 -29.54 -5.78
N TYR A 276 -18.60 -30.18 -6.90
CA TYR A 276 -18.55 -31.64 -7.01
C TYR A 276 -17.14 -32.18 -6.73
N ILE A 277 -16.12 -31.64 -7.39
CA ILE A 277 -14.71 -32.07 -7.19
C ILE A 277 -14.30 -31.87 -5.72
N TRP A 278 -14.63 -30.76 -5.11
CA TRP A 278 -14.22 -30.46 -3.75
C TRP A 278 -14.84 -31.39 -2.70
N TYR A 279 -16.11 -31.76 -2.86
CA TYR A 279 -16.82 -32.62 -1.93
C TYR A 279 -16.58 -34.11 -2.21
N GLU A 280 -16.77 -34.54 -3.46
CA GLU A 280 -16.96 -35.94 -3.82
C GLU A 280 -15.72 -36.61 -4.42
N ALA A 281 -14.80 -35.83 -5.03
CA ALA A 281 -13.63 -36.41 -5.67
C ALA A 281 -12.59 -36.93 -4.67
N GLU A 282 -11.82 -37.93 -5.09
CA GLU A 282 -10.65 -38.41 -4.33
C GLU A 282 -9.56 -37.32 -4.23
N PRO A 283 -8.69 -37.34 -3.20
CA PRO A 283 -7.67 -36.29 -3.01
C PRO A 283 -6.80 -36.00 -4.22
N GLU A 284 -6.42 -37.04 -5.00
CA GLU A 284 -5.59 -36.95 -6.20
C GLU A 284 -6.33 -36.27 -7.37
N GLU A 285 -7.65 -36.33 -7.38
CA GLU A 285 -8.53 -35.78 -8.41
C GLU A 285 -8.96 -34.34 -8.09
N LYS A 286 -8.69 -33.83 -6.89
CA LYS A 286 -9.00 -32.44 -6.50
C LYS A 286 -8.05 -31.46 -7.15
N ASN A 287 -8.12 -31.35 -8.47
CA ASN A 287 -7.27 -30.47 -9.27
C ASN A 287 -8.00 -29.92 -10.51
N PHE A 288 -7.31 -29.02 -11.23
CA PHE A 288 -7.89 -28.38 -12.42
C PHE A 288 -8.01 -29.31 -13.62
N ILE A 289 -7.28 -30.43 -13.67
CA ILE A 289 -7.40 -31.39 -14.77
C ILE A 289 -8.78 -32.04 -14.71
N THR A 290 -9.18 -32.50 -13.53
CA THR A 290 -10.52 -33.06 -13.33
C THR A 290 -11.64 -32.07 -13.70
N LEU A 291 -11.45 -30.77 -13.40
CA LEU A 291 -12.40 -29.74 -13.84
C LEU A 291 -12.51 -29.69 -15.37
N LEU A 292 -11.40 -29.73 -16.10
CA LEU A 292 -11.37 -29.74 -17.56
C LEU A 292 -12.02 -31.00 -18.13
N GLU A 293 -11.74 -32.15 -17.54
CA GLU A 293 -12.33 -33.42 -17.94
C GLU A 293 -13.84 -33.41 -17.77
N LEU A 294 -14.35 -32.90 -16.64
CA LEU A 294 -15.78 -32.75 -16.41
C LEU A 294 -16.43 -31.77 -17.41
N ILE A 295 -15.79 -30.64 -17.71
CA ILE A 295 -16.30 -29.69 -18.71
C ILE A 295 -16.36 -30.35 -20.10
N ASN A 296 -15.32 -31.08 -20.49
CA ASN A 296 -15.27 -31.76 -21.76
C ASN A 296 -16.30 -32.94 -21.85
N ALA A 297 -16.64 -33.53 -20.71
CA ALA A 297 -17.66 -34.55 -20.60
C ALA A 297 -19.11 -33.98 -20.54
N CYS A 298 -19.24 -32.64 -20.35
CA CYS A 298 -20.53 -31.98 -20.50
C CYS A 298 -20.91 -31.90 -21.99
N GLU A 299 -21.96 -32.55 -22.38
CA GLU A 299 -22.51 -32.51 -23.76
C GLU A 299 -23.96 -32.08 -23.74
N ALA A 300 -24.36 -31.25 -24.69
CA ALA A 300 -25.76 -30.89 -24.92
C ALA A 300 -26.12 -31.13 -26.38
N ARG A 301 -27.17 -31.89 -26.61
CA ARG A 301 -27.72 -32.16 -27.97
C ARG A 301 -28.91 -31.27 -28.21
N GLU A 302 -28.98 -30.68 -29.41
CA GLU A 302 -30.06 -29.78 -29.79
C GLU A 302 -31.32 -30.56 -30.28
N ASP A 303 -31.08 -31.76 -30.77
CA ASP A 303 -32.06 -32.66 -31.38
C ASP A 303 -32.66 -33.66 -30.38
N ASP A 304 -32.08 -33.78 -29.18
CA ASP A 304 -32.54 -34.70 -28.15
C ASP A 304 -32.48 -34.06 -26.77
N GLU A 305 -33.58 -33.51 -26.30
CA GLU A 305 -33.70 -32.89 -24.98
C GLU A 305 -33.65 -33.92 -23.83
N THR A 306 -33.79 -35.21 -24.13
CA THR A 306 -33.73 -36.29 -23.13
C THR A 306 -32.31 -36.85 -22.95
N TYR A 307 -31.39 -36.44 -23.81
CA TYR A 307 -29.99 -36.87 -23.73
C TYR A 307 -29.33 -36.45 -22.43
N LYS A 308 -28.70 -37.41 -21.78
CA LYS A 308 -27.93 -37.19 -20.57
C LYS A 308 -26.46 -37.43 -20.84
N SER A 309 -25.63 -36.40 -20.63
CA SER A 309 -24.18 -36.52 -20.65
C SER A 309 -23.68 -37.33 -19.43
N PRO A 310 -22.42 -37.83 -19.46
CA PRO A 310 -21.84 -38.50 -18.30
C PRO A 310 -21.90 -37.64 -17.02
N VAL A 311 -21.76 -36.33 -17.16
CA VAL A 311 -21.83 -35.38 -16.02
C VAL A 311 -23.28 -35.27 -15.52
N ASP A 312 -24.30 -35.30 -16.40
CA ASP A 312 -25.71 -35.32 -15.99
C ASP A 312 -25.99 -36.54 -15.11
N ILE A 313 -25.44 -37.70 -15.47
CA ILE A 313 -25.64 -38.95 -14.71
C ILE A 313 -25.00 -38.82 -13.31
N LEU A 314 -23.78 -38.31 -13.21
CA LEU A 314 -23.10 -38.06 -11.93
C LEU A 314 -23.92 -37.14 -11.02
N PHE A 315 -24.48 -36.05 -11.58
CA PHE A 315 -25.30 -35.12 -10.80
C PHE A 315 -26.67 -35.67 -10.43
N ASP A 316 -27.25 -36.51 -11.28
CA ASP A 316 -28.51 -37.19 -10.97
C ASP A 316 -28.35 -38.19 -9.81
N GLU A 317 -27.24 -38.96 -9.80
CA GLU A 317 -26.90 -39.86 -8.69
C GLU A 317 -26.67 -39.11 -7.40
N LEU A 318 -25.89 -38.02 -7.45
CA LEU A 318 -25.68 -37.17 -6.30
C LEU A 318 -26.98 -36.51 -5.82
N ALA A 319 -27.85 -36.08 -6.71
CA ALA A 319 -29.13 -35.47 -6.36
C ALA A 319 -30.07 -36.45 -5.68
N GLN A 320 -30.04 -37.74 -6.08
CA GLN A 320 -30.82 -38.79 -5.40
C GLN A 320 -30.29 -39.06 -3.99
N ALA A 321 -28.98 -39.06 -3.80
CA ALA A 321 -28.37 -39.30 -2.51
C ALA A 321 -28.45 -38.05 -1.58
N GLN A 322 -28.19 -36.86 -2.13
CA GLN A 322 -28.05 -35.59 -1.37
C GLN A 322 -28.71 -34.42 -2.13
N PRO A 323 -30.06 -34.27 -2.10
CA PRO A 323 -30.77 -33.21 -2.87
C PRO A 323 -30.37 -31.80 -2.49
N GLU A 324 -29.96 -31.59 -1.22
CA GLU A 324 -29.55 -30.28 -0.68
C GLU A 324 -28.07 -29.94 -0.91
N HIS A 325 -27.34 -30.82 -1.60
CA HIS A 325 -25.92 -30.63 -1.86
C HIS A 325 -25.64 -29.35 -2.66
N PHE A 326 -24.61 -28.58 -2.28
CA PHE A 326 -24.26 -27.30 -2.93
C PHE A 326 -24.09 -27.43 -4.44
N ALA A 327 -23.32 -28.42 -4.89
CA ALA A 327 -23.04 -28.64 -6.30
C ALA A 327 -24.32 -28.97 -7.09
N VAL A 328 -25.19 -29.81 -6.54
CA VAL A 328 -26.50 -30.16 -7.12
C VAL A 328 -27.36 -28.92 -7.32
N LYS A 329 -27.48 -28.07 -6.29
CA LYS A 329 -28.25 -26.83 -6.38
C LYS A 329 -27.74 -25.87 -7.47
N GLN A 330 -26.41 -25.79 -7.68
CA GLN A 330 -25.86 -24.98 -8.77
C GLN A 330 -26.12 -25.61 -10.13
N TYR A 331 -25.95 -26.94 -10.24
CA TYR A 331 -26.14 -27.66 -11.49
C TYR A 331 -27.60 -27.64 -11.97
N VAL A 332 -28.55 -27.87 -11.09
CA VAL A 332 -29.99 -27.78 -11.41
C VAL A 332 -30.35 -26.40 -11.97
N LYS A 333 -29.83 -25.32 -11.35
CA LYS A 333 -30.05 -23.95 -11.87
C LYS A 333 -29.43 -23.74 -13.25
N PHE A 334 -28.25 -24.30 -13.49
CA PHE A 334 -27.59 -24.25 -14.79
C PHE A 334 -28.40 -24.98 -15.87
N LYS A 335 -28.93 -26.15 -15.56
CA LYS A 335 -29.77 -26.99 -16.49
C LYS A 335 -31.14 -26.39 -16.80
N MET A 336 -31.56 -25.32 -16.14
CA MET A 336 -32.77 -24.58 -16.50
C MET A 336 -32.66 -23.85 -17.85
N ALA A 337 -31.45 -23.72 -18.40
CA ALA A 337 -31.25 -23.16 -19.74
C ALA A 337 -31.71 -24.14 -20.83
N ALA A 338 -32.34 -23.62 -21.89
CA ALA A 338 -32.78 -24.45 -23.04
C ALA A 338 -31.59 -25.00 -23.84
N GLY A 339 -31.76 -26.09 -24.56
CA GLY A 339 -30.70 -26.87 -25.22
C GLY A 339 -29.69 -26.07 -26.05
N LYS A 340 -30.15 -25.16 -26.95
CA LYS A 340 -29.26 -24.27 -27.73
C LYS A 340 -28.46 -23.33 -26.84
N THR A 341 -29.10 -22.76 -25.83
CA THR A 341 -28.47 -21.87 -24.87
C THR A 341 -27.44 -22.64 -24.03
N LEU A 342 -27.79 -23.84 -23.59
CA LEU A 342 -26.90 -24.72 -22.84
C LEU A 342 -25.60 -25.01 -23.60
N LYS A 343 -25.73 -25.42 -24.89
CA LYS A 343 -24.59 -25.68 -25.77
C LYS A 343 -23.67 -24.45 -25.91
N SER A 344 -24.27 -23.26 -26.08
CA SER A 344 -23.50 -22.01 -26.20
C SER A 344 -22.76 -21.69 -24.90
N ILE A 345 -23.35 -21.95 -23.72
CA ILE A 345 -22.68 -21.76 -22.42
C ILE A 345 -21.49 -22.73 -22.30
N LEU A 346 -21.67 -24.00 -22.67
CA LEU A 346 -20.60 -25.00 -22.65
C LEU A 346 -19.41 -24.61 -23.54
N VAL A 347 -19.69 -24.12 -24.76
CA VAL A 347 -18.66 -23.62 -25.69
C VAL A 347 -17.92 -22.43 -25.06
N SER A 348 -18.66 -21.51 -24.43
CA SER A 348 -18.03 -20.36 -23.76
C SER A 348 -17.13 -20.78 -22.57
N CYS A 349 -17.61 -21.73 -21.76
CA CYS A 349 -16.81 -22.28 -20.65
C CYS A 349 -15.53 -22.96 -21.16
N GLY A 350 -15.62 -23.79 -22.20
CA GLY A 350 -14.48 -24.44 -22.83
C GLY A 350 -13.49 -23.44 -23.40
N ALA A 351 -13.98 -22.42 -24.10
CA ALA A 351 -13.13 -21.35 -24.65
C ALA A 351 -12.36 -20.58 -23.57
N ARG A 352 -12.99 -20.27 -22.42
CA ARG A 352 -12.32 -19.60 -21.29
C ARG A 352 -11.20 -20.44 -20.68
N LEU A 353 -11.37 -21.76 -20.66
CA LEU A 353 -10.37 -22.66 -20.08
C LEU A 353 -9.40 -23.25 -21.13
N SER A 354 -9.50 -22.82 -22.39
CA SER A 354 -8.60 -23.29 -23.45
C SER A 354 -7.09 -23.12 -23.15
N PRO A 355 -6.63 -22.11 -22.39
CA PRO A 355 -5.21 -22.05 -22.00
C PRO A 355 -4.74 -23.28 -21.20
N PHE A 356 -5.64 -23.96 -20.51
CA PHE A 356 -5.31 -25.19 -19.75
C PHE A 356 -5.18 -26.45 -20.65
N ASP A 357 -5.43 -26.34 -21.94
CA ASP A 357 -5.14 -27.44 -22.88
C ASP A 357 -3.62 -27.60 -23.07
N ILE A 358 -2.84 -26.61 -22.67
CA ILE A 358 -1.36 -26.67 -22.68
C ILE A 358 -0.90 -27.64 -21.60
N LYS A 359 -0.23 -28.73 -22.02
CA LYS A 359 0.21 -29.80 -21.14
C LYS A 359 1.05 -29.30 -19.96
N GLU A 360 2.01 -28.43 -20.23
CA GLU A 360 2.89 -27.90 -19.20
C GLU A 360 2.15 -27.09 -18.14
N LEU A 361 1.10 -26.37 -18.51
CA LEU A 361 0.25 -25.65 -17.55
C LEU A 361 -0.56 -26.64 -16.71
N ARG A 362 -1.12 -27.67 -17.33
CA ARG A 362 -1.84 -28.74 -16.60
C ARG A 362 -0.94 -29.41 -15.58
N ASP A 363 0.29 -29.77 -15.98
CA ASP A 363 1.24 -30.47 -15.11
C ASP A 363 1.57 -29.68 -13.84
N ILE A 364 1.64 -28.34 -13.90
CA ILE A 364 1.90 -27.53 -12.70
C ILE A 364 0.66 -27.33 -11.82
N MET A 365 -0.56 -27.66 -12.33
CA MET A 365 -1.82 -27.49 -11.58
C MET A 365 -2.37 -28.78 -10.95
N THR A 366 -1.59 -29.86 -10.97
CA THR A 366 -1.98 -31.14 -10.38
C THR A 366 -1.91 -31.16 -8.85
N GLU A 367 -0.85 -30.61 -8.30
CA GLU A 367 -0.51 -30.64 -6.87
C GLU A 367 -0.11 -29.25 -6.38
N ASP A 368 0.00 -29.05 -5.09
CA ASP A 368 0.47 -27.79 -4.50
C ASP A 368 1.81 -27.93 -3.81
N GLU A 369 2.78 -27.12 -4.23
CA GLU A 369 4.09 -26.98 -3.60
C GLU A 369 4.31 -25.57 -3.02
N LEU A 370 3.40 -24.64 -3.27
CA LEU A 370 3.58 -23.24 -2.87
C LEU A 370 3.29 -22.99 -1.39
N GLU A 371 2.36 -23.74 -0.78
CA GLU A 371 1.98 -23.60 0.64
C GLU A 371 1.68 -22.14 0.99
N LEU A 372 0.78 -21.49 0.22
CA LEU A 372 0.47 -20.06 0.32
C LEU A 372 0.03 -19.64 1.71
N ASP A 373 -0.68 -20.51 2.40
CA ASP A 373 -1.21 -20.29 3.74
C ASP A 373 -0.15 -20.23 4.84
N THR A 374 1.10 -20.65 4.54
CA THR A 374 2.21 -20.63 5.50
C THR A 374 3.11 -19.39 5.39
N MET A 375 2.81 -18.48 4.47
CA MET A 375 3.66 -17.31 4.23
C MET A 375 3.70 -16.32 5.40
N GLY A 376 2.65 -16.30 6.23
CA GLY A 376 2.58 -15.49 7.44
C GLY A 376 3.23 -16.14 8.67
N ASP A 377 3.62 -17.42 8.62
CA ASP A 377 4.14 -18.18 9.75
C ASP A 377 5.67 -18.14 9.83
N ARG A 378 6.32 -18.17 8.67
CA ARG A 378 7.77 -18.20 8.55
C ARG A 378 8.25 -17.47 7.31
N LYS A 379 9.47 -16.93 7.36
CA LYS A 379 10.03 -16.15 6.25
C LYS A 379 10.07 -16.97 4.96
N THR A 380 9.26 -16.53 4.01
CA THR A 380 9.12 -17.13 2.68
C THR A 380 9.26 -16.03 1.63
N ALA A 381 9.91 -16.33 0.52
CA ALA A 381 9.97 -15.44 -0.64
C ALA A 381 9.35 -16.18 -1.84
N LEU A 382 8.15 -15.76 -2.21
CA LEU A 382 7.42 -16.26 -3.38
C LEU A 382 7.69 -15.35 -4.56
N PHE A 383 8.24 -15.90 -5.63
CA PHE A 383 8.48 -15.22 -6.89
C PHE A 383 7.45 -15.67 -7.92
N LEU A 384 6.73 -14.70 -8.46
CA LEU A 384 5.73 -14.88 -9.51
C LEU A 384 6.34 -14.37 -10.81
N ILE A 385 6.96 -15.27 -11.57
CA ILE A 385 7.63 -14.94 -12.82
C ILE A 385 6.58 -14.93 -13.93
N MET A 386 6.42 -13.76 -14.56
CA MET A 386 5.40 -13.50 -15.57
C MET A 386 5.99 -12.76 -16.77
N SER A 387 5.39 -12.90 -17.94
CA SER A 387 5.81 -12.16 -19.12
C SER A 387 5.40 -10.68 -19.03
N ASP A 388 6.27 -9.78 -19.51
CA ASP A 388 5.95 -8.36 -19.69
C ASP A 388 5.32 -8.05 -21.06
N THR A 389 5.36 -9.02 -22.00
CA THR A 389 4.86 -8.86 -23.38
C THR A 389 3.67 -9.75 -23.71
N ASP A 390 3.46 -10.83 -22.96
CA ASP A 390 2.40 -11.80 -23.17
C ASP A 390 1.55 -11.94 -21.91
N THR A 391 0.26 -11.67 -22.03
CA THR A 391 -0.70 -11.68 -20.93
C THR A 391 -1.51 -12.98 -20.82
N THR A 392 -1.27 -13.94 -21.71
CA THR A 392 -2.04 -15.18 -21.85
C THR A 392 -2.22 -15.94 -20.52
N PHE A 393 -1.16 -16.00 -19.69
CA PHE A 393 -1.20 -16.74 -18.43
C PHE A 393 -1.29 -15.85 -17.19
N ASN A 394 -1.55 -14.55 -17.35
CA ASN A 394 -1.60 -13.64 -16.21
C ASN A 394 -2.80 -13.91 -15.28
N PHE A 395 -3.86 -14.54 -15.79
CA PHE A 395 -5.00 -15.00 -14.98
C PHE A 395 -4.56 -15.97 -13.85
N VAL A 396 -3.54 -16.78 -14.07
CA VAL A 396 -2.97 -17.69 -13.06
C VAL A 396 -2.38 -16.88 -11.89
N ILE A 397 -1.66 -15.80 -12.22
CA ILE A 397 -1.07 -14.90 -11.22
C ILE A 397 -2.16 -14.15 -10.45
N ALA A 398 -3.20 -13.66 -11.15
CA ALA A 398 -4.34 -12.99 -10.50
C ALA A 398 -5.10 -13.94 -9.56
N MET A 399 -5.28 -15.19 -9.98
CA MET A 399 -5.94 -16.24 -9.19
C MET A 399 -5.13 -16.53 -7.91
N LEU A 400 -3.82 -16.76 -8.03
CA LEU A 400 -2.94 -16.98 -6.90
C LEU A 400 -2.93 -15.78 -5.94
N GLN A 401 -2.81 -14.56 -6.45
CA GLN A 401 -2.81 -13.35 -5.63
C GLN A 401 -4.12 -13.19 -4.85
N SER A 402 -5.26 -13.42 -5.52
CA SER A 402 -6.58 -13.37 -4.87
C SER A 402 -6.71 -14.40 -3.75
N GLN A 403 -6.27 -15.64 -3.99
CA GLN A 403 -6.27 -16.69 -2.97
C GLN A 403 -5.32 -16.34 -1.83
N LEU A 404 -4.11 -15.91 -2.12
CA LEU A 404 -3.12 -15.53 -1.13
C LEU A 404 -3.65 -14.48 -0.15
N PHE A 405 -4.21 -13.37 -0.66
CA PHE A 405 -4.74 -12.32 0.21
C PHE A 405 -5.88 -12.83 1.09
N ASN A 406 -6.81 -13.62 0.53
CA ASN A 406 -7.91 -14.20 1.30
C ASN A 406 -7.39 -15.15 2.39
N LEU A 407 -6.52 -16.11 2.03
CA LEU A 407 -5.94 -17.08 2.96
C LEU A 407 -5.20 -16.42 4.11
N LEU A 408 -4.39 -15.41 3.82
CA LEU A 408 -3.62 -14.69 4.85
C LEU A 408 -4.51 -13.86 5.76
N CYS A 409 -5.58 -13.26 5.21
CA CYS A 409 -6.56 -12.53 6.02
C CYS A 409 -7.33 -13.46 6.94
N ASP A 410 -7.87 -14.55 6.41
CA ASP A 410 -8.63 -15.54 7.17
C ASP A 410 -7.73 -16.17 8.26
N LYS A 411 -6.48 -16.51 7.91
CA LYS A 411 -5.52 -17.06 8.88
C LYS A 411 -5.14 -16.08 9.98
N ALA A 412 -4.95 -14.81 9.63
CA ALA A 412 -4.68 -13.78 10.63
C ALA A 412 -5.83 -13.64 11.62
N ASP A 413 -7.08 -13.66 11.12
CA ASP A 413 -8.26 -13.46 11.94
C ASP A 413 -8.58 -14.69 12.79
N ASP A 414 -8.56 -15.90 12.20
CA ASP A 414 -9.00 -17.12 12.85
C ASP A 414 -7.93 -17.75 13.77
N PHE A 415 -6.64 -17.68 13.40
CA PHE A 415 -5.56 -18.36 14.12
C PHE A 415 -4.67 -17.43 14.93
N TYR A 416 -4.52 -16.15 14.53
CA TYR A 416 -3.54 -15.24 15.11
C TYR A 416 -4.15 -13.96 15.72
N ASN A 417 -5.43 -14.00 16.13
CA ASN A 417 -6.11 -12.87 16.77
C ASN A 417 -5.97 -11.56 15.96
N GLY A 418 -6.10 -11.64 14.64
CA GLY A 418 -6.09 -10.51 13.72
C GLY A 418 -4.70 -10.08 13.21
N ARG A 419 -3.60 -10.83 13.49
CA ARG A 419 -2.25 -10.43 13.07
C ARG A 419 -1.36 -11.62 12.78
N LEU A 420 -0.76 -11.64 11.60
CA LEU A 420 0.25 -12.63 11.25
C LEU A 420 1.53 -12.43 12.08
N PRO A 421 2.20 -13.52 12.50
CA PRO A 421 3.48 -13.45 13.22
C PRO A 421 4.63 -12.90 12.36
N VAL A 422 4.62 -13.16 11.05
CA VAL A 422 5.57 -12.60 10.10
C VAL A 422 4.84 -11.67 9.14
N HIS A 423 5.29 -10.42 9.04
CA HIS A 423 4.74 -9.47 8.07
C HIS A 423 4.91 -9.97 6.65
N VAL A 424 3.87 -9.89 5.81
CA VAL A 424 3.92 -10.27 4.40
C VAL A 424 3.89 -9.03 3.53
N ARG A 425 4.98 -8.79 2.76
CA ARG A 425 5.07 -7.69 1.81
C ARG A 425 4.93 -8.18 0.38
N CYS A 426 3.90 -7.70 -0.29
CA CYS A 426 3.69 -7.94 -1.71
C CYS A 426 4.36 -6.80 -2.50
N LEU A 427 5.42 -7.10 -3.24
CA LEU A 427 6.11 -6.19 -4.16
C LEU A 427 5.62 -6.49 -5.57
N LEU A 428 4.59 -5.76 -6.00
CA LEU A 428 3.83 -6.06 -7.22
C LEU A 428 4.40 -5.22 -8.38
N ASP A 429 5.56 -5.65 -8.91
CA ASP A 429 6.18 -5.00 -10.08
C ASP A 429 5.35 -5.27 -11.34
N GLU A 430 5.18 -4.25 -12.18
CA GLU A 430 4.29 -4.24 -13.34
C GLU A 430 2.84 -4.68 -12.97
N PHE A 431 2.29 -4.10 -11.90
CA PHE A 431 0.98 -4.48 -11.33
C PHE A 431 -0.16 -4.52 -12.37
N ALA A 432 -0.09 -3.65 -13.37
CA ALA A 432 -1.08 -3.63 -14.45
C ALA A 432 -1.12 -4.94 -15.27
N ASN A 433 -0.03 -5.70 -15.29
CA ASN A 433 0.05 -6.94 -16.05
C ASN A 433 -0.42 -8.17 -15.26
N ILE A 434 -0.66 -8.05 -13.94
CA ILE A 434 -1.11 -9.18 -13.11
C ILE A 434 -2.52 -9.65 -13.48
N GLY A 435 -3.34 -8.75 -14.06
CA GLY A 435 -4.78 -8.94 -14.23
C GLY A 435 -5.58 -8.32 -13.09
N GLN A 436 -6.88 -8.56 -13.09
CA GLN A 436 -7.78 -7.99 -12.08
C GLN A 436 -7.86 -8.91 -10.85
N ILE A 437 -7.47 -8.40 -9.68
CA ILE A 437 -7.75 -9.02 -8.39
C ILE A 437 -9.12 -8.51 -7.92
N PRO A 438 -10.17 -9.34 -7.87
CA PRO A 438 -11.50 -8.88 -7.48
C PRO A 438 -11.52 -8.30 -6.06
N ASN A 439 -12.23 -7.17 -5.88
CA ASN A 439 -12.34 -6.44 -4.60
C ASN A 439 -11.00 -5.98 -4.01
N PHE A 440 -9.97 -5.77 -4.81
CA PHE A 440 -8.65 -5.34 -4.34
C PHE A 440 -8.70 -3.97 -3.65
N ASP A 441 -9.62 -3.08 -4.04
CA ASP A 441 -9.90 -1.80 -3.38
C ASP A 441 -10.30 -1.97 -1.91
N LYS A 442 -11.10 -3.00 -1.60
CA LYS A 442 -11.51 -3.35 -0.24
C LYS A 442 -10.39 -4.07 0.51
N LEU A 443 -9.69 -4.97 -0.17
CA LEU A 443 -8.57 -5.71 0.40
C LEU A 443 -7.47 -4.77 0.88
N ILE A 444 -6.98 -3.86 0.04
CA ILE A 444 -5.89 -2.95 0.37
C ILE A 444 -6.20 -2.04 1.57
N ALA A 445 -7.48 -1.74 1.79
CA ALA A 445 -7.92 -0.96 2.96
C ALA A 445 -7.80 -1.75 4.27
N THR A 446 -7.93 -3.07 4.24
CA THR A 446 -8.07 -3.93 5.43
C THR A 446 -6.81 -4.72 5.79
N ILE A 447 -5.94 -5.04 4.83
CA ILE A 447 -4.74 -5.88 5.01
C ILE A 447 -3.75 -5.34 6.04
N ARG A 448 -3.70 -4.01 6.23
CA ARG A 448 -2.80 -3.35 7.17
C ARG A 448 -2.88 -3.92 8.59
N SER A 449 -4.08 -4.14 9.10
CA SER A 449 -4.31 -4.64 10.48
C SER A 449 -3.76 -6.04 10.67
N ARG A 450 -3.63 -6.82 9.61
CA ARG A 450 -3.23 -8.22 9.57
C ARG A 450 -1.75 -8.45 9.28
N GLU A 451 -0.93 -7.40 9.32
CA GLU A 451 0.50 -7.41 8.98
C GLU A 451 0.76 -7.83 7.52
N ILE A 452 -0.10 -7.37 6.62
CA ILE A 452 0.07 -7.53 5.18
C ILE A 452 0.17 -6.15 4.54
N SER A 453 1.03 -6.00 3.54
CA SER A 453 1.15 -4.74 2.79
C SER A 453 1.43 -4.97 1.31
N ALA A 454 0.95 -4.07 0.47
CA ALA A 454 1.15 -4.10 -0.97
C ALA A 454 1.94 -2.87 -1.43
N SER A 455 3.00 -3.11 -2.21
CA SER A 455 3.70 -2.09 -2.97
C SER A 455 3.27 -2.22 -4.43
N ILE A 456 2.43 -1.29 -4.86
CA ILE A 456 1.87 -1.26 -6.22
C ILE A 456 2.84 -0.48 -7.09
N ILE A 457 3.43 -1.14 -8.08
CA ILE A 457 4.47 -0.56 -8.93
C ILE A 457 3.95 -0.46 -10.36
N LEU A 458 3.90 0.77 -10.88
CA LEU A 458 3.29 1.12 -12.16
C LEU A 458 4.23 1.94 -13.02
N GLN A 459 3.98 1.94 -14.32
CA GLN A 459 4.65 2.86 -15.24
C GLN A 459 3.96 4.23 -15.25
N SER A 460 2.63 4.23 -15.11
CA SER A 460 1.79 5.42 -15.02
C SER A 460 0.52 5.11 -14.22
N GLN A 461 -0.11 6.12 -13.67
CA GLN A 461 -1.34 5.96 -12.89
C GLN A 461 -2.55 5.59 -13.77
N SER A 462 -2.53 5.98 -15.05
CA SER A 462 -3.57 5.60 -16.02
C SER A 462 -3.72 4.09 -16.19
N GLN A 463 -2.63 3.31 -16.04
CA GLN A 463 -2.69 1.85 -16.08
C GLN A 463 -3.63 1.26 -15.02
N LEU A 464 -3.62 1.82 -13.80
CA LEU A 464 -4.49 1.38 -12.73
C LEU A 464 -5.97 1.69 -13.05
N LYS A 465 -6.22 2.89 -13.61
CA LYS A 465 -7.58 3.31 -14.01
C LYS A 465 -8.16 2.43 -15.13
N THR A 466 -7.34 1.91 -16.02
CA THR A 466 -7.78 0.99 -17.09
C THR A 466 -8.34 -0.31 -16.49
N ILE A 467 -7.72 -0.87 -15.47
CA ILE A 467 -8.09 -2.17 -14.88
C ILE A 467 -9.20 -2.01 -13.83
N TYR A 468 -9.06 -1.05 -12.94
CA TYR A 468 -9.92 -0.90 -11.76
C TYR A 468 -10.95 0.22 -11.89
N LYS A 469 -10.93 0.99 -12.99
CA LYS A 469 -11.88 2.10 -13.25
C LYS A 469 -11.97 3.04 -12.02
N ASP A 470 -13.17 3.29 -11.52
CA ASP A 470 -13.41 4.18 -10.37
C ASP A 470 -12.79 3.68 -9.06
N ALA A 471 -12.58 2.37 -8.91
CA ALA A 471 -11.92 1.78 -7.75
C ALA A 471 -10.40 2.13 -7.67
N ALA A 472 -9.80 2.58 -8.77
CA ALA A 472 -8.40 2.98 -8.82
C ALA A 472 -8.06 4.08 -7.82
N ASP A 473 -8.91 5.09 -7.69
CA ASP A 473 -8.70 6.21 -6.75
C ASP A 473 -8.77 5.73 -5.28
N THR A 474 -9.62 4.74 -4.99
CA THR A 474 -9.68 4.10 -3.67
C THR A 474 -8.39 3.33 -3.38
N ILE A 475 -7.84 2.62 -4.36
CA ILE A 475 -6.58 1.89 -4.22
C ILE A 475 -5.42 2.85 -3.92
N VAL A 476 -5.30 3.92 -4.71
CA VAL A 476 -4.29 4.98 -4.51
C VAL A 476 -4.43 5.63 -3.13
N GLY A 477 -5.66 5.99 -2.74
CA GLY A 477 -5.97 6.60 -1.43
C GLY A 477 -5.62 5.72 -0.22
N ASN A 478 -5.51 4.41 -0.41
CA ASN A 478 -5.08 3.46 0.62
C ASN A 478 -3.55 3.20 0.64
N CYS A 479 -2.78 3.92 -0.18
CA CYS A 479 -1.32 3.93 -0.12
C CYS A 479 -0.85 5.18 0.66
N ASP A 480 -0.33 5.02 1.87
CA ASP A 480 0.18 6.15 2.66
C ASP A 480 1.46 6.77 2.07
N VAL A 481 2.12 6.05 1.17
CA VAL A 481 3.35 6.50 0.50
C VAL A 481 3.14 6.49 -1.00
N THR A 482 3.52 7.60 -1.65
CA THR A 482 3.68 7.68 -3.11
C THR A 482 5.13 8.03 -3.43
N LEU A 483 5.79 7.19 -4.21
CA LEU A 483 7.15 7.37 -4.68
C LEU A 483 7.16 7.52 -6.21
N PHE A 484 7.45 8.72 -6.69
CA PHE A 484 7.56 9.01 -8.11
C PHE A 484 9.03 9.02 -8.54
N LEU A 485 9.39 8.11 -9.44
CA LEU A 485 10.75 7.91 -9.94
C LEU A 485 11.02 8.56 -11.32
N GLY A 486 10.08 9.34 -11.82
CA GLY A 486 10.16 9.99 -13.12
C GLY A 486 9.26 9.34 -14.18
N GLY A 487 8.77 10.13 -15.10
CA GLY A 487 7.88 9.71 -16.18
C GLY A 487 7.43 10.92 -17.01
N LYS A 488 6.76 10.67 -18.14
CA LYS A 488 6.30 11.72 -19.07
C LYS A 488 4.78 11.70 -19.32
N GLU A 489 4.06 10.83 -18.64
CA GLU A 489 2.62 10.70 -18.85
C GLU A 489 1.88 11.88 -18.19
N LYS A 490 1.13 12.65 -19.00
CA LYS A 490 0.55 13.95 -18.61
C LYS A 490 -0.39 13.88 -17.40
N SER A 491 -1.22 12.85 -17.31
CA SER A 491 -2.16 12.74 -16.19
C SER A 491 -1.42 12.50 -14.87
N THR A 492 -0.39 11.66 -14.87
CA THR A 492 0.47 11.43 -13.71
C THR A 492 1.23 12.70 -13.30
N LEU A 493 1.82 13.43 -14.28
CA LEU A 493 2.52 14.68 -13.98
C LEU A 493 1.59 15.73 -13.36
N LYS A 494 0.37 15.83 -13.87
CA LYS A 494 -0.66 16.73 -13.33
C LYS A 494 -1.01 16.36 -11.90
N GLU A 495 -1.32 15.10 -11.64
CA GLU A 495 -1.69 14.63 -10.31
C GLU A 495 -0.55 14.83 -9.28
N ILE A 496 0.70 14.54 -9.66
CA ILE A 496 1.86 14.79 -8.79
C ILE A 496 2.01 16.29 -8.49
N SER A 497 1.93 17.17 -9.50
CA SER A 497 2.02 18.62 -9.30
C SER A 497 0.91 19.14 -8.40
N GLU A 498 -0.33 18.71 -8.59
CA GLU A 498 -1.47 19.08 -7.73
C GLU A 498 -1.31 18.61 -6.29
N LEU A 499 -0.81 17.38 -6.08
CA LEU A 499 -0.55 16.81 -4.75
C LEU A 499 0.59 17.53 -4.01
N LEU A 500 1.59 18.08 -4.72
CA LEU A 500 2.65 18.87 -4.11
C LEU A 500 2.12 20.19 -3.54
N GLY A 501 1.05 20.71 -4.13
CA GLY A 501 0.39 21.95 -3.69
C GLY A 501 1.12 23.20 -4.16
N LYS A 502 0.67 24.35 -3.62
CA LYS A 502 1.18 25.68 -4.02
C LYS A 502 1.96 26.34 -2.87
N GLU A 503 2.99 27.06 -3.24
CA GLU A 503 3.71 28.00 -2.40
C GLU A 503 3.36 29.44 -2.75
N THR A 504 3.55 30.36 -1.82
CA THR A 504 3.39 31.79 -2.06
C THR A 504 4.73 32.37 -2.47
N ILE A 505 4.81 32.95 -3.66
CA ILE A 505 6.01 33.67 -4.15
C ILE A 505 5.75 35.16 -4.24
N ASP A 506 6.80 35.96 -4.02
CA ASP A 506 6.78 37.39 -4.24
C ASP A 506 7.16 37.64 -5.71
N SER A 507 6.26 38.29 -6.47
CA SER A 507 6.50 38.69 -7.85
C SER A 507 6.69 40.19 -7.92
N LEU A 508 7.79 40.61 -8.54
CA LEU A 508 8.08 42.00 -8.83
C LEU A 508 7.70 42.31 -10.29
N SER A 509 6.68 43.16 -10.47
CA SER A 509 6.35 43.70 -11.78
C SER A 509 6.97 45.09 -11.94
N GLN A 510 7.77 45.27 -12.95
CA GLN A 510 8.38 46.54 -13.31
C GLN A 510 7.68 47.07 -14.56
N SER A 511 7.06 48.23 -14.43
CA SER A 511 6.48 48.94 -15.59
C SER A 511 7.29 50.19 -15.90
N GLU A 512 7.73 50.31 -17.12
CA GLU A 512 8.40 51.49 -17.66
C GLU A 512 7.44 52.20 -18.64
N ASN A 513 7.03 53.40 -18.32
CA ASN A 513 6.21 54.20 -19.21
C ASN A 513 7.09 55.20 -19.96
N ARG A 514 7.29 55.01 -21.27
CA ARG A 514 8.13 55.85 -22.15
C ARG A 514 7.28 56.94 -22.82
N GLY A 515 6.76 57.87 -22.00
CA GLY A 515 6.10 59.08 -22.47
C GLY A 515 7.00 60.30 -22.33
N ALA A 516 6.45 61.52 -22.57
CA ALA A 516 7.16 62.79 -22.38
C ALA A 516 7.77 62.97 -20.98
N GLN A 517 7.29 62.21 -19.99
CA GLN A 517 7.90 62.00 -18.68
C GLN A 517 8.03 60.49 -18.43
N THR A 518 9.25 60.01 -18.31
CA THR A 518 9.54 58.62 -18.00
C THR A 518 9.21 58.35 -16.57
N SER A 519 8.28 57.42 -16.31
CA SER A 519 7.95 56.98 -14.96
C SER A 519 8.23 55.51 -14.79
N HIS A 520 8.89 55.11 -13.71
CA HIS A 520 9.15 53.71 -13.34
C HIS A 520 8.25 53.35 -12.20
N GLY A 521 7.38 52.38 -12.42
CA GLY A 521 6.52 51.79 -11.37
C GLY A 521 7.01 50.43 -10.95
N LEU A 522 7.24 50.22 -9.64
CA LEU A 522 7.52 48.93 -9.04
C LEU A 522 6.26 48.46 -8.31
N SER A 523 5.68 47.33 -8.74
CA SER A 523 4.54 46.73 -8.07
C SER A 523 4.95 45.35 -7.53
N TYR A 524 4.80 45.17 -6.21
CA TYR A 524 4.98 43.91 -5.52
C TYR A 524 3.65 43.17 -5.46
N GLN A 525 3.59 41.99 -6.02
CA GLN A 525 2.42 41.12 -5.99
C GLN A 525 2.81 39.76 -5.40
N LYS A 526 1.90 39.16 -4.65
CA LYS A 526 2.04 37.79 -4.21
C LYS A 526 1.24 36.89 -5.11
N LEU A 527 1.85 35.80 -5.54
CA LEU A 527 1.25 34.82 -6.44
C LEU A 527 1.39 33.42 -5.82
N GLY A 528 0.45 32.55 -6.18
CA GLY A 528 0.56 31.12 -5.88
C GLY A 528 1.25 30.42 -7.04
N LYS A 529 2.39 29.79 -6.79
CA LYS A 529 3.07 28.89 -7.73
C LYS A 529 2.98 27.46 -7.23
N GLU A 530 2.78 26.50 -8.11
CA GLU A 530 2.96 25.09 -7.79
C GLU A 530 4.39 24.87 -7.25
N LEU A 531 4.54 24.08 -6.18
CA LEU A 531 5.85 23.77 -5.60
C LEU A 531 6.80 23.16 -6.64
N MET A 532 6.25 22.42 -7.60
CA MET A 532 6.93 21.96 -8.81
C MET A 532 5.87 21.82 -9.90
N THR A 533 6.07 22.47 -11.06
CA THR A 533 5.14 22.45 -12.17
C THR A 533 5.26 21.16 -12.98
N GLN A 534 4.27 20.85 -13.83
CA GLN A 534 4.27 19.62 -14.64
C GLN A 534 5.48 19.53 -15.58
N ASP A 535 5.90 20.65 -16.15
CA ASP A 535 7.06 20.75 -17.02
C ASP A 535 8.37 20.57 -16.23
N GLU A 536 8.50 21.14 -15.04
CA GLU A 536 9.62 20.93 -14.15
C GLU A 536 9.74 19.44 -13.73
N ILE A 537 8.60 18.78 -13.43
CA ILE A 537 8.57 17.33 -13.12
C ILE A 537 8.98 16.49 -14.34
N ALA A 538 8.54 16.88 -15.54
CA ALA A 538 8.84 16.14 -16.78
C ALA A 538 10.34 16.12 -17.14
N VAL A 539 11.07 17.17 -16.74
CA VAL A 539 12.52 17.31 -16.98
C VAL A 539 13.37 17.00 -15.75
N MET A 540 12.75 16.44 -14.70
CA MET A 540 13.45 16.06 -13.48
C MET A 540 14.63 15.15 -13.77
N ASP A 541 15.78 15.43 -13.14
CA ASP A 541 17.00 14.63 -13.24
C ASP A 541 16.75 13.15 -12.96
N GLY A 542 17.34 12.26 -13.76
CA GLY A 542 17.16 10.82 -13.66
C GLY A 542 17.61 10.19 -12.35
N GLY A 543 18.45 10.86 -11.57
CA GLY A 543 18.87 10.45 -10.22
C GLY A 543 17.94 10.93 -9.10
N LYS A 544 16.97 11.81 -9.41
CA LYS A 544 16.02 12.38 -8.43
C LYS A 544 14.69 11.65 -8.41
N CYS A 545 13.98 11.82 -7.30
CA CYS A 545 12.63 11.29 -7.10
C CYS A 545 11.81 12.22 -6.20
N ILE A 546 10.49 12.08 -6.28
CA ILE A 546 9.55 12.77 -5.41
C ILE A 546 8.91 11.75 -4.49
N LEU A 547 8.99 11.98 -3.19
CA LEU A 547 8.37 11.16 -2.16
C LEU A 547 7.27 11.94 -1.44
N GLN A 548 6.11 11.32 -1.34
CA GLN A 548 5.00 11.81 -0.54
C GLN A 548 4.65 10.77 0.52
N LEU A 549 4.54 11.21 1.75
CA LEU A 549 4.05 10.43 2.89
C LEU A 549 2.85 11.14 3.49
N ARG A 550 1.75 10.42 3.70
CA ARG A 550 0.52 10.98 4.26
C ARG A 550 0.79 11.75 5.56
N GLY A 551 0.38 13.04 5.59
CA GLY A 551 0.54 13.92 6.74
C GLY A 551 1.95 14.46 6.97
N VAL A 552 2.84 14.31 5.99
CA VAL A 552 4.20 14.85 6.01
C VAL A 552 4.40 15.72 4.76
N ARG A 553 5.30 16.69 4.82
CA ARG A 553 5.69 17.50 3.66
C ARG A 553 6.34 16.61 2.59
N PRO A 554 6.12 16.87 1.28
CA PRO A 554 6.75 16.10 0.23
C PRO A 554 8.27 16.30 0.20
N PHE A 555 9.01 15.29 -0.26
CA PHE A 555 10.47 15.34 -0.38
C PHE A 555 10.88 15.27 -1.84
N PHE A 556 11.85 16.09 -2.21
CA PHE A 556 12.57 16.02 -3.47
C PHE A 556 13.98 15.52 -3.16
N SER A 557 14.21 14.23 -3.37
CA SER A 557 15.38 13.52 -2.89
C SER A 557 16.11 12.77 -3.99
N ASP A 558 17.33 12.31 -3.69
CA ASP A 558 18.03 11.36 -4.55
C ASP A 558 17.39 9.98 -4.45
N LYS A 559 17.35 9.24 -5.56
CA LYS A 559 16.95 7.84 -5.56
C LYS A 559 17.88 7.01 -4.67
N TYR A 560 17.35 5.90 -4.11
CA TYR A 560 18.13 5.02 -3.25
C TYR A 560 19.34 4.45 -4.00
N ASP A 561 20.52 4.59 -3.44
CA ASP A 561 21.76 4.02 -4.01
C ASP A 561 21.94 2.57 -3.54
N LEU A 562 21.53 1.62 -4.36
CA LEU A 562 21.63 0.20 -4.08
C LEU A 562 23.07 -0.25 -3.74
N THR A 563 24.08 0.39 -4.34
CA THR A 563 25.50 0.01 -4.13
C THR A 563 25.99 0.31 -2.72
N LYS A 564 25.32 1.22 -2.01
CA LYS A 564 25.63 1.58 -0.61
C LYS A 564 24.95 0.67 0.41
N HIS A 565 24.05 -0.22 -0.03
CA HIS A 565 23.43 -1.15 0.89
C HIS A 565 24.45 -2.18 1.41
N PRO A 566 24.52 -2.46 2.73
CA PRO A 566 25.53 -3.39 3.29
C PRO A 566 25.52 -4.80 2.67
N ARG A 567 24.35 -5.23 2.19
CA ARG A 567 24.16 -6.55 1.57
C ARG A 567 24.32 -6.54 0.04
N TYR A 568 24.61 -5.40 -0.59
CA TYR A 568 24.81 -5.30 -2.05
C TYR A 568 25.83 -6.31 -2.58
N LYS A 569 26.95 -6.52 -1.86
CA LYS A 569 28.01 -7.46 -2.22
C LYS A 569 27.54 -8.90 -2.41
N TYR A 570 26.36 -9.28 -1.92
CA TYR A 570 25.78 -10.62 -2.06
C TYR A 570 24.82 -10.74 -3.24
N LEU A 571 24.56 -9.67 -3.98
CA LEU A 571 23.78 -9.70 -5.21
C LEU A 571 24.64 -10.10 -6.40
N SER A 572 24.00 -10.65 -7.45
CA SER A 572 24.67 -10.92 -8.72
C SER A 572 25.09 -9.64 -9.45
N ASP A 573 24.48 -8.50 -9.13
CA ASP A 573 24.89 -7.17 -9.62
C ASP A 573 26.33 -6.82 -9.19
N ALA A 574 26.72 -7.25 -8.00
CA ALA A 574 28.07 -7.04 -7.47
C ALA A 574 29.06 -8.15 -7.88
N ASP A 575 28.62 -9.40 -7.89
CA ASP A 575 29.44 -10.56 -8.27
C ASP A 575 28.55 -11.61 -8.97
N LYS A 576 28.88 -11.93 -10.21
CA LYS A 576 28.18 -12.95 -11.03
C LYS A 576 28.10 -14.33 -10.38
N LYS A 577 29.01 -14.66 -9.45
CA LYS A 577 28.95 -15.90 -8.66
C LYS A 577 27.71 -15.96 -7.74
N ASN A 578 27.04 -14.86 -7.51
CA ASN A 578 25.84 -14.77 -6.69
C ASN A 578 24.53 -14.98 -7.49
N VAL A 579 24.62 -15.34 -8.76
CA VAL A 579 23.45 -15.71 -9.56
C VAL A 579 22.75 -16.91 -8.91
N PHE A 580 21.43 -16.81 -8.75
CA PHE A 580 20.60 -17.90 -8.23
C PHE A 580 20.19 -18.85 -9.35
N ASP A 581 20.48 -20.12 -9.17
CA ASP A 581 20.12 -21.20 -10.08
C ASP A 581 18.86 -21.90 -9.55
N VAL A 582 17.72 -21.60 -10.18
CA VAL A 582 16.40 -22.12 -9.80
C VAL A 582 16.33 -23.64 -9.97
N GLU A 583 16.84 -24.17 -11.08
CA GLU A 583 16.77 -25.60 -11.38
C GLU A 583 17.56 -26.42 -10.36
N ARG A 584 18.76 -25.95 -10.04
CA ARG A 584 19.59 -26.60 -9.01
C ARG A 584 18.95 -26.52 -7.64
N TYR A 585 18.26 -25.41 -7.34
CA TYR A 585 17.55 -25.23 -6.07
C TYR A 585 16.38 -26.21 -5.97
N MET A 586 15.56 -26.33 -7.02
CA MET A 586 14.41 -27.23 -7.06
C MET A 586 14.81 -28.70 -6.94
N LYS A 587 15.88 -29.14 -7.66
CA LYS A 587 16.39 -30.51 -7.59
C LYS A 587 16.97 -30.91 -6.22
N ARG A 588 17.34 -29.94 -5.38
CA ARG A 588 17.89 -30.17 -4.03
C ARG A 588 16.85 -30.23 -2.94
N ARG A 589 15.59 -29.97 -3.26
CA ARG A 589 14.51 -30.07 -2.28
C ARG A 589 14.28 -31.53 -1.95
N PRO A 590 14.22 -31.92 -0.65
CA PRO A 590 13.68 -33.22 -0.31
C PRO A 590 12.24 -33.29 -0.84
N ALA A 591 11.87 -34.42 -1.42
CA ALA A 591 10.47 -34.67 -1.77
C ALA A 591 9.63 -34.42 -0.53
N ILE A 592 8.50 -33.72 -0.69
CA ILE A 592 7.54 -33.55 0.41
C ILE A 592 6.94 -34.93 0.62
N VAL A 593 7.36 -35.61 1.67
CA VAL A 593 6.73 -36.87 2.09
C VAL A 593 5.41 -36.48 2.74
N LYS A 594 4.30 -36.89 2.12
CA LYS A 594 2.97 -36.71 2.73
C LYS A 594 2.94 -37.52 4.02
N PRO A 595 2.38 -37.00 5.12
CA PRO A 595 2.37 -37.68 6.44
C PRO A 595 1.74 -39.07 6.42
N ASP A 596 0.87 -39.37 5.44
CA ASP A 596 0.09 -40.59 5.34
C ASP A 596 0.63 -41.58 4.30
N GLU A 597 1.72 -41.26 3.59
CA GLU A 597 2.37 -42.23 2.68
C GLU A 597 3.22 -43.20 3.49
N PRO A 598 2.97 -44.53 3.41
CA PRO A 598 3.86 -45.51 4.00
C PRO A 598 5.20 -45.46 3.22
N PHE A 599 6.25 -45.04 3.90
CA PHE A 599 7.60 -45.07 3.33
C PHE A 599 8.42 -46.19 3.99
N ASP A 600 9.07 -46.98 3.17
CA ASP A 600 9.99 -47.95 3.66
C ASP A 600 11.27 -47.25 4.16
N MET A 601 11.55 -47.39 5.44
CA MET A 601 12.82 -46.93 6.00
C MET A 601 13.89 -47.95 5.67
N TYR A 602 14.78 -47.63 4.76
CA TYR A 602 15.99 -48.40 4.54
C TYR A 602 17.11 -47.83 5.40
N GLU A 603 17.65 -48.65 6.30
CA GLU A 603 18.91 -48.35 6.96
C GLU A 603 20.04 -48.53 5.94
N LEU A 604 20.55 -47.41 5.44
CA LEU A 604 21.78 -47.42 4.61
C LEU A 604 22.96 -47.81 5.50
N SER A 605 23.65 -48.86 5.11
CA SER A 605 24.91 -49.26 5.79
C SER A 605 25.98 -48.17 5.58
N ALA A 606 26.92 -48.02 6.49
CA ALA A 606 28.00 -47.05 6.40
C ALA A 606 28.83 -47.16 5.10
N LYS A 607 28.79 -48.31 4.44
CA LYS A 607 29.45 -48.56 3.12
C LYS A 607 28.70 -47.92 1.94
N GLU A 608 27.38 -47.72 2.05
CA GLU A 608 26.58 -47.13 0.98
C GLU A 608 26.60 -45.58 1.04
N LEU A 609 27.13 -45.02 2.13
CA LEU A 609 27.33 -43.58 2.32
C LEU A 609 28.71 -43.09 1.85
N GLU A 610 29.62 -43.99 1.48
CA GLU A 610 30.90 -43.59 0.89
C GLU A 610 30.70 -43.08 -0.55
N PRO A 611 31.21 -41.89 -0.91
CA PRO A 611 31.11 -41.39 -2.26
C PRO A 611 31.88 -42.35 -3.19
N ASP A 612 31.21 -42.81 -4.26
CA ASP A 612 31.74 -43.66 -5.28
C ASP A 612 32.96 -43.00 -5.98
N ASN A 613 34.16 -43.33 -5.50
CA ASN A 613 35.43 -42.81 -6.00
C ASN A 613 35.81 -43.35 -7.40
N ASN A 614 34.95 -44.15 -8.04
CA ASN A 614 35.20 -44.74 -9.35
C ASN A 614 34.76 -43.91 -10.56
N SER A 615 34.14 -42.75 -10.35
CA SER A 615 33.69 -41.87 -11.47
C SER A 615 34.81 -41.02 -12.10
N THR A 616 36.02 -41.02 -11.53
CA THR A 616 37.14 -40.20 -12.00
C THR A 616 38.12 -40.96 -12.96
N LYS A 617 37.90 -42.25 -13.22
CA LYS A 617 38.79 -43.04 -14.11
C LYS A 617 38.24 -43.35 -15.50
N ARG A 618 37.19 -42.71 -15.95
CA ARG A 618 36.62 -42.88 -17.32
C ARG A 618 36.74 -41.66 -18.22
N LYS A 619 37.76 -40.84 -18.03
CA LYS A 619 38.05 -39.71 -18.96
C LYS A 619 39.51 -39.69 -19.45
N GLU A 620 40.25 -40.78 -19.32
CA GLU A 620 41.54 -40.95 -19.98
C GLU A 620 41.63 -42.40 -20.49
N ALA A 621 40.99 -42.67 -21.63
CA ALA A 621 41.29 -43.72 -22.59
C ALA A 621 40.54 -43.43 -23.91
#